data_7478b297151a09be4af4c82838863cbb
#
_entry.id   7478b297151a09be4af4c82838863cbb
#
_cell.length_a   1.000
_cell.length_b   1.000
_cell.length_c   1.000
_cell.angle_alpha   90.00
_cell.angle_beta   90.00
_cell.angle_gamma   90.00
#
_symmetry.space_group_name_H-M   'P 1'
#
loop_
_entity.id
_entity.type
_entity.pdbx_description
1 polymer ?
#
loop_
_entity_poly.entity_id
_entity_poly.type
_entity_poly.pdbx_seq_one_letter_code
_entity_poly.pdbx_strand_id
1 'polypeptide(L)'
;DLEGAYAKADKLDDALLERLPIAFDERLGFLTAVPTNLGTGMQAMLDLHLPALAGQGLIDQLTVMIGKLGLSLQPLYDGHGSFYRLTNQVTLGITEKAAIDNVNAICDQIVRQERNLRQQLQQQDIFLDRIYRAMGTLQMARTLNQDEFFDLVSLLRLGISLGESSKTYSDVGELIQKVQNATI
;
A
#
# COMPACT_ATOMS: atom_id res chain seq x y z
N ASP A 1 -2.49 -10.34 3.59
CA ASP A 1 -3.70 -11.15 3.67
C ASP A 1 -4.77 -10.40 4.47
N LEU A 2 -5.77 -9.82 3.77
CA LEU A 2 -6.86 -9.05 4.39
C LEU A 2 -7.81 -9.94 5.20
N GLU A 3 -8.05 -11.17 4.77
CA GLU A 3 -8.95 -12.07 5.48
C GLU A 3 -8.40 -12.45 6.87
N GLY A 4 -7.11 -12.73 6.94
CA GLY A 4 -6.44 -13.01 8.21
C GLY A 4 -6.35 -11.78 9.12
N ALA A 5 -6.21 -10.57 8.56
CA ALA A 5 -6.27 -9.32 9.31
C ALA A 5 -7.69 -9.06 9.83
N TYR A 6 -8.70 -9.26 8.99
CA TYR A 6 -10.11 -9.13 9.35
C TYR A 6 -10.48 -10.07 10.49
N ALA A 7 -10.13 -11.36 10.40
CA ALA A 7 -10.44 -12.33 11.46
C ALA A 7 -9.84 -11.98 12.83
N LYS A 8 -8.75 -11.24 12.86
CA LYS A 8 -8.15 -10.74 14.11
C LYS A 8 -8.86 -9.48 14.61
N ALA A 9 -9.19 -8.57 13.69
CA ALA A 9 -9.91 -7.33 14.02
C ALA A 9 -11.33 -7.63 14.53
N ASP A 10 -12.04 -8.55 13.87
CA ASP A 10 -13.37 -9.01 14.21
C ASP A 10 -13.45 -9.56 15.65
N LYS A 11 -12.52 -10.42 16.05
CA LYS A 11 -12.41 -10.90 17.44
C LYS A 11 -12.19 -9.80 18.47
N LEU A 12 -11.43 -8.77 18.09
CA LEU A 12 -11.21 -7.63 18.97
C LEU A 12 -12.46 -6.75 19.06
N ASP A 13 -13.13 -6.56 17.91
CA ASP A 13 -14.38 -5.80 17.83
C ASP A 13 -15.48 -6.46 18.68
N ASP A 14 -15.69 -7.78 18.56
CA ASP A 14 -16.61 -8.53 19.41
C ASP A 14 -16.33 -8.31 20.91
N ALA A 15 -15.06 -8.41 21.30
CA ALA A 15 -14.67 -8.21 22.70
C ALA A 15 -14.90 -6.77 23.20
N LEU A 16 -14.84 -5.79 22.31
CA LEU A 16 -15.16 -4.38 22.63
C LEU A 16 -16.67 -4.16 22.71
N LEU A 17 -17.44 -4.74 21.79
CA LEU A 17 -18.91 -4.69 21.76
C LEU A 17 -19.54 -5.27 23.01
N GLU A 18 -18.95 -6.33 23.57
CA GLU A 18 -19.42 -6.92 24.85
C GLU A 18 -19.25 -5.99 26.06
N ARG A 19 -18.33 -5.02 25.99
CA ARG A 19 -17.92 -4.21 27.16
C ARG A 19 -18.24 -2.74 27.05
N LEU A 20 -18.44 -2.24 25.84
CA LEU A 20 -18.58 -0.81 25.56
C LEU A 20 -19.94 -0.52 24.90
N PRO A 21 -20.64 0.57 25.29
CA PRO A 21 -21.85 1.02 24.62
C PRO A 21 -21.50 1.72 23.30
N ILE A 22 -21.23 0.94 22.25
CA ILE A 22 -20.92 1.46 20.93
C ILE A 22 -22.21 1.90 20.23
N ALA A 23 -22.20 3.08 19.61
CA ALA A 23 -23.34 3.64 18.92
C ALA A 23 -23.61 2.87 17.63
N PHE A 24 -24.80 2.28 17.52
CA PHE A 24 -25.23 1.47 16.38
C PHE A 24 -26.71 1.76 16.04
N ASP A 25 -27.03 1.80 14.76
CA ASP A 25 -28.40 1.93 14.24
C ASP A 25 -28.68 0.79 13.27
N GLU A 26 -29.87 0.17 13.35
CA GLU A 26 -30.23 -1.01 12.54
C GLU A 26 -30.19 -0.76 11.03
N ARG A 27 -30.36 0.48 10.57
CA ARG A 27 -30.36 0.85 9.15
C ARG A 27 -29.04 1.43 8.69
N LEU A 28 -28.31 2.11 9.60
CA LEU A 28 -27.08 2.84 9.26
C LEU A 28 -25.81 2.10 9.70
N GLY A 29 -25.94 1.04 10.50
CA GLY A 29 -24.80 0.33 11.05
C GLY A 29 -24.10 1.09 12.17
N PHE A 30 -22.80 0.97 12.29
CA PHE A 30 -21.99 1.68 13.28
C PHE A 30 -21.99 3.17 13.04
N LEU A 31 -22.38 3.93 14.05
CA LEU A 31 -22.39 5.41 14.02
C LEU A 31 -21.01 5.91 14.44
N THR A 32 -20.24 6.34 13.45
CA THR A 32 -18.86 6.81 13.66
C THR A 32 -18.78 8.34 13.64
N ALA A 33 -17.77 8.90 14.30
CA ALA A 33 -17.49 10.35 14.26
C ALA A 33 -17.02 10.81 12.87
N VAL A 34 -16.56 9.89 12.04
CA VAL A 34 -16.09 10.14 10.66
C VAL A 34 -17.16 9.63 9.69
N PRO A 35 -17.91 10.52 9.01
CA PRO A 35 -19.04 10.11 8.15
C PRO A 35 -18.69 9.08 7.07
N THR A 36 -17.45 9.09 6.56
CA THR A 36 -16.97 8.15 5.55
C THR A 36 -16.81 6.71 6.06
N ASN A 37 -16.89 6.50 7.38
CA ASN A 37 -16.80 5.17 8.00
C ASN A 37 -18.16 4.65 8.48
N LEU A 38 -19.23 5.42 8.26
CA LEU A 38 -20.59 5.06 8.64
C LEU A 38 -20.99 3.73 7.96
N GLY A 39 -21.61 2.84 8.72
CA GLY A 39 -22.04 1.52 8.22
C GLY A 39 -21.21 0.40 8.82
N THR A 40 -20.29 -0.19 8.08
CA THR A 40 -19.39 -1.24 8.60
C THR A 40 -18.42 -0.74 9.67
N GLY A 41 -18.17 0.58 9.73
CA GLY A 41 -17.12 1.14 10.60
C GLY A 41 -15.70 0.72 10.21
N MET A 42 -15.53 -0.03 9.11
CA MET A 42 -14.30 -0.70 8.72
C MET A 42 -13.66 -0.07 7.48
N GLN A 43 -12.35 0.09 7.52
CA GLN A 43 -11.54 0.38 6.34
C GLN A 43 -10.55 -0.77 6.07
N ALA A 44 -10.70 -1.41 4.91
CA ALA A 44 -9.75 -2.39 4.41
C ALA A 44 -8.64 -1.66 3.63
N MET A 45 -7.38 -1.84 4.03
CA MET A 45 -6.24 -1.13 3.47
C MET A 45 -5.16 -2.12 3.03
N LEU A 46 -4.57 -1.87 1.85
CA LEU A 46 -3.41 -2.59 1.33
C LEU A 46 -2.34 -1.63 0.87
N ASP A 47 -1.13 -1.80 1.37
CA ASP A 47 0.02 -1.02 0.92
C ASP A 47 0.70 -1.73 -0.26
N LEU A 48 0.82 -1.02 -1.37
CA LEU A 48 1.31 -1.49 -2.65
C LEU A 48 2.60 -0.76 -3.03
N HIS A 49 3.52 -1.48 -3.68
CA HIS A 49 4.71 -0.90 -4.27
C HIS A 49 4.63 -1.00 -5.80
N LEU A 50 4.47 0.14 -6.48
CA LEU A 50 4.10 0.26 -7.90
C LEU A 50 5.12 1.07 -8.71
N PRO A 51 6.43 0.75 -8.67
CA PRO A 51 7.45 1.56 -9.32
C PRO A 51 7.39 1.52 -10.85
N ALA A 52 6.90 0.43 -11.48
CA ALA A 52 6.78 0.37 -12.92
C ALA A 52 5.60 1.20 -13.42
N LEU A 53 4.44 1.11 -12.78
CA LEU A 53 3.28 1.95 -13.09
C LEU A 53 3.59 3.44 -12.87
N ALA A 54 4.25 3.77 -11.76
CA ALA A 54 4.64 5.15 -11.45
C ALA A 54 5.65 5.69 -12.47
N GLY A 55 6.67 4.90 -12.81
CA GLY A 55 7.69 5.28 -13.78
C GLY A 55 7.16 5.47 -15.21
N GLN A 56 6.01 4.89 -15.54
CA GLN A 56 5.31 5.08 -16.81
C GLN A 56 4.24 6.19 -16.76
N GLY A 57 4.06 6.88 -15.61
CA GLY A 57 3.07 7.94 -15.46
C GLY A 57 1.61 7.45 -15.48
N LEU A 58 1.37 6.18 -15.11
CA LEU A 58 0.04 5.55 -15.18
C LEU A 58 -0.76 5.67 -13.88
N ILE A 59 -0.16 6.19 -12.81
CA ILE A 59 -0.79 6.26 -11.48
C ILE A 59 -2.03 7.15 -11.48
N ASP A 60 -2.00 8.30 -12.15
CA ASP A 60 -3.15 9.23 -12.16
C ASP A 60 -4.36 8.60 -12.84
N GLN A 61 -4.15 7.93 -13.97
CA GLN A 61 -5.22 7.21 -14.68
C GLN A 61 -5.77 6.07 -13.82
N LEU A 62 -4.89 5.34 -13.16
CA LEU A 62 -5.25 4.26 -12.25
C LEU A 62 -6.08 4.79 -11.08
N THR A 63 -5.68 5.90 -10.46
CA THR A 63 -6.39 6.54 -9.35
C THR A 63 -7.81 6.97 -9.74
N VAL A 64 -7.96 7.58 -10.91
CA VAL A 64 -9.29 7.96 -11.42
C VAL A 64 -10.18 6.73 -11.67
N MET A 65 -9.61 5.67 -12.24
CA MET A 65 -10.36 4.43 -12.50
C MET A 65 -10.80 3.76 -11.19
N ILE A 66 -9.89 3.65 -10.22
CA ILE A 66 -10.15 3.06 -8.90
C ILE A 66 -11.20 3.87 -8.14
N GLY A 67 -11.18 5.20 -8.23
CA GLY A 67 -12.18 6.07 -7.60
C GLY A 67 -13.61 5.78 -8.08
N LYS A 68 -13.79 5.44 -9.35
CA LYS A 68 -15.10 5.05 -9.91
C LYS A 68 -15.60 3.70 -9.38
N LEU A 69 -14.71 2.88 -8.82
CA LEU A 69 -15.03 1.58 -8.22
C LEU A 69 -15.25 1.66 -6.70
N GLY A 70 -15.31 2.87 -6.14
CA GLY A 70 -15.52 3.08 -4.70
C GLY A 70 -14.29 2.78 -3.84
N LEU A 71 -13.10 2.86 -4.43
CA LEU A 71 -11.82 2.72 -3.74
C LEU A 71 -10.99 4.00 -3.89
N SER A 72 -9.95 4.16 -3.08
CA SER A 72 -8.95 5.22 -3.24
C SER A 72 -7.55 4.62 -3.32
N LEU A 73 -6.70 5.24 -4.11
CA LEU A 73 -5.27 4.96 -4.16
C LEU A 73 -4.54 6.25 -3.78
N GLN A 74 -3.85 6.24 -2.64
CA GLN A 74 -3.15 7.41 -2.13
C GLN A 74 -1.66 7.12 -2.00
N PRO A 75 -0.78 8.09 -2.33
CA PRO A 75 0.65 7.93 -2.12
C PRO A 75 0.96 7.84 -0.63
N LEU A 76 1.97 7.05 -0.29
CA LEU A 76 2.62 7.03 1.01
C LEU A 76 3.93 7.85 0.93
N TYR A 77 4.49 8.17 2.08
CA TYR A 77 5.78 8.87 2.19
C TYR A 77 5.85 10.15 1.33
N ASP A 78 4.79 10.98 1.41
CA ASP A 78 4.65 12.23 0.66
C ASP A 78 4.81 12.09 -0.87
N GLY A 79 4.52 10.88 -1.38
CA GLY A 79 4.60 10.55 -2.81
C GLY A 79 5.93 9.96 -3.26
N HIS A 80 6.91 9.83 -2.36
CA HIS A 80 8.21 9.26 -2.68
C HIS A 80 8.21 7.72 -2.63
N GLY A 81 9.08 7.11 -3.41
CA GLY A 81 9.34 5.67 -3.40
C GLY A 81 8.29 4.81 -4.08
N SER A 82 7.29 5.41 -4.75
CA SER A 82 6.26 4.66 -5.48
C SER A 82 5.49 3.67 -4.59
N PHE A 83 5.28 4.01 -3.33
CA PHE A 83 4.46 3.28 -2.38
C PHE A 83 3.07 3.93 -2.31
N TYR A 84 2.03 3.11 -2.36
CA TYR A 84 0.65 3.57 -2.40
C TYR A 84 -0.22 2.76 -1.45
N ARG A 85 -1.25 3.38 -0.90
CA ARG A 85 -2.29 2.72 -0.10
C ARG A 85 -3.58 2.64 -0.88
N LEU A 86 -4.06 1.42 -1.10
CA LEU A 86 -5.38 1.12 -1.65
C LEU A 86 -6.36 0.94 -0.49
N THR A 87 -7.49 1.67 -0.51
CA THR A 87 -8.49 1.64 0.58
C THR A 87 -9.89 1.66 0.02
N ASN A 88 -10.86 0.97 0.66
CA ASN A 88 -12.26 1.14 0.34
C ASN A 88 -12.77 2.51 0.79
N GLN A 89 -13.64 3.13 -0.01
CA GLN A 89 -14.32 4.39 0.32
C GLN A 89 -15.79 4.18 0.68
N VAL A 90 -16.37 3.07 0.25
CA VAL A 90 -17.75 2.71 0.54
C VAL A 90 -17.78 1.83 1.77
N THR A 91 -18.55 2.24 2.77
CA THR A 91 -18.73 1.54 4.06
C THR A 91 -20.21 1.37 4.40
N LEU A 92 -21.10 2.21 3.86
CA LEU A 92 -22.53 2.15 4.06
C LEU A 92 -23.21 1.32 2.97
N GLY A 93 -24.10 0.41 3.39
CA GLY A 93 -24.88 -0.42 2.47
C GLY A 93 -24.14 -1.61 1.86
N ILE A 94 -22.96 -1.94 2.39
CA ILE A 94 -22.17 -3.11 2.03
C ILE A 94 -21.82 -3.92 3.27
N THR A 95 -21.40 -5.17 3.08
CA THR A 95 -20.84 -5.99 4.17
C THR A 95 -19.31 -5.83 4.20
N GLU A 96 -18.71 -6.12 5.35
CA GLU A 96 -17.25 -6.16 5.55
C GLU A 96 -16.59 -7.10 4.54
N LYS A 97 -17.21 -8.28 4.33
CA LYS A 97 -16.72 -9.25 3.34
C LYS A 97 -16.74 -8.67 1.92
N ALA A 98 -17.81 -7.99 1.52
CA ALA A 98 -17.88 -7.38 0.19
C ALA A 98 -16.84 -6.28 0.01
N ALA A 99 -16.54 -5.48 1.05
CA ALA A 99 -15.47 -4.49 1.03
C ALA A 99 -14.10 -5.14 0.84
N ILE A 100 -13.81 -6.22 1.58
CA ILE A 100 -12.55 -6.97 1.47
C ILE A 100 -12.40 -7.61 0.09
N ASP A 101 -13.43 -8.28 -0.40
CA ASP A 101 -13.44 -8.94 -1.71
C ASP A 101 -13.19 -7.93 -2.84
N ASN A 102 -13.79 -6.74 -2.76
CA ASN A 102 -13.58 -5.67 -3.74
C ASN A 102 -12.14 -5.15 -3.72
N VAL A 103 -11.58 -4.85 -2.54
CA VAL A 103 -10.20 -4.41 -2.39
C VAL A 103 -9.22 -5.45 -2.92
N ASN A 104 -9.42 -6.74 -2.59
CA ASN A 104 -8.59 -7.84 -3.06
C ASN A 104 -8.64 -7.98 -4.59
N ALA A 105 -9.84 -7.97 -5.19
CA ALA A 105 -10.00 -8.12 -6.64
C ALA A 105 -9.29 -7.00 -7.42
N ILE A 106 -9.40 -5.76 -6.97
CA ILE A 106 -8.73 -4.62 -7.60
C ILE A 106 -7.23 -4.66 -7.35
N CYS A 107 -6.80 -5.01 -6.14
CA CYS A 107 -5.39 -5.22 -5.82
C CYS A 107 -4.74 -6.23 -6.77
N ASP A 108 -5.37 -7.37 -7.01
CA ASP A 108 -4.88 -8.42 -7.91
C ASP A 108 -4.72 -7.92 -9.34
N GLN A 109 -5.63 -7.07 -9.82
CA GLN A 109 -5.52 -6.47 -11.16
C GLN A 109 -4.33 -5.50 -11.24
N ILE A 110 -4.17 -4.63 -10.24
CA ILE A 110 -3.05 -3.69 -10.16
C ILE A 110 -1.72 -4.44 -10.12
N VAL A 111 -1.61 -5.45 -9.26
CA VAL A 111 -0.38 -6.24 -9.10
C VAL A 111 -0.02 -6.98 -10.39
N ARG A 112 -1.01 -7.51 -11.12
CA ARG A 112 -0.76 -8.13 -12.43
C ARG A 112 -0.21 -7.13 -13.45
N GLN A 113 -0.80 -5.93 -13.54
CA GLN A 113 -0.32 -4.88 -14.44
C GLN A 113 1.11 -4.44 -14.08
N GLU A 114 1.36 -4.18 -12.79
CA GLU A 114 2.68 -3.82 -12.29
C GLU A 114 3.74 -4.88 -12.63
N ARG A 115 3.44 -6.17 -12.38
CA ARG A 115 4.36 -7.27 -12.68
C ARG A 115 4.65 -7.42 -14.18
N ASN A 116 3.64 -7.27 -15.03
CA ASN A 116 3.82 -7.32 -16.47
C ASN A 116 4.74 -6.19 -16.97
N LEU A 117 4.54 -4.97 -16.46
CA LEU A 117 5.41 -3.83 -16.79
C LEU A 117 6.84 -4.04 -16.29
N ARG A 118 7.03 -4.57 -15.09
CA ARG A 118 8.38 -4.89 -14.58
C ARG A 118 9.13 -5.85 -15.49
N GLN A 119 8.48 -6.91 -15.98
CA GLN A 119 9.09 -7.86 -16.90
C GLN A 119 9.50 -7.22 -18.22
N GLN A 120 8.70 -6.28 -18.76
CA GLN A 120 9.04 -5.55 -19.97
C GLN A 120 10.22 -4.59 -19.75
N LEU A 121 10.23 -3.88 -18.63
CA LEU A 121 11.27 -2.92 -18.28
C LEU A 121 12.60 -3.58 -17.92
N GLN A 122 12.59 -4.78 -17.36
CA GLN A 122 13.80 -5.54 -17.00
C GLN A 122 14.70 -5.83 -18.21
N GLN A 123 14.16 -5.82 -19.42
CA GLN A 123 14.94 -6.02 -20.66
C GLN A 123 15.71 -4.75 -21.09
N GLN A 124 15.56 -3.64 -20.37
CA GLN A 124 16.19 -2.36 -20.70
C GLN A 124 17.38 -2.09 -19.77
N ASP A 125 18.59 -2.02 -20.34
CA ASP A 125 19.82 -1.77 -19.57
C ASP A 125 19.74 -0.50 -18.70
N ILE A 126 19.11 0.57 -19.22
CA ILE A 126 18.96 1.83 -18.50
C ILE A 126 18.08 1.70 -17.25
N PHE A 127 17.14 0.77 -17.27
CA PHE A 127 16.28 0.48 -16.12
C PHE A 127 17.05 -0.27 -15.05
N LEU A 128 17.85 -1.26 -15.43
CA LEU A 128 18.73 -1.99 -14.51
C LEU A 128 19.81 -1.08 -13.93
N ASP A 129 20.43 -0.21 -14.75
CA ASP A 129 21.44 0.74 -14.27
C ASP A 129 20.91 1.63 -13.12
N ARG A 130 19.67 2.07 -13.20
CA ARG A 130 19.03 2.85 -12.11
C ARG A 130 18.94 2.07 -10.81
N ILE A 131 18.63 0.77 -10.88
CA ILE A 131 18.57 -0.12 -9.70
C ILE A 131 19.96 -0.27 -9.08
N TYR A 132 20.99 -0.55 -9.91
CA TYR A 132 22.35 -0.71 -9.42
C TYR A 132 22.93 0.59 -8.83
N ARG A 133 22.65 1.75 -9.44
CA ARG A 133 23.00 3.06 -8.88
C ARG A 133 22.35 3.30 -7.53
N ALA A 134 21.07 2.97 -7.38
CA ALA A 134 20.37 3.11 -6.11
C ALA A 134 21.00 2.24 -5.02
N MET A 135 21.32 0.98 -5.33
CA MET A 135 22.02 0.09 -4.41
C MET A 135 23.39 0.63 -4.00
N GLY A 136 24.17 1.14 -4.97
CA GLY A 136 25.48 1.76 -4.69
C GLY A 136 25.36 3.01 -3.81
N THR A 137 24.39 3.86 -4.08
CA THR A 137 24.13 5.07 -3.27
C THR A 137 23.74 4.70 -1.85
N LEU A 138 22.79 3.77 -1.66
CA LEU A 138 22.38 3.32 -0.33
C LEU A 138 23.54 2.71 0.50
N GLN A 139 24.52 2.11 -0.17
CA GLN A 139 25.69 1.51 0.51
C GLN A 139 26.74 2.54 0.85
N MET A 140 26.93 3.56 0.04
CA MET A 140 28.10 4.45 0.11
C MET A 140 27.78 5.89 0.51
N ALA A 141 26.52 6.31 0.44
CA ALA A 141 26.12 7.65 0.87
C ALA A 141 26.34 7.85 2.36
N ARG A 142 26.90 8.99 2.74
CA ARG A 142 27.12 9.37 4.14
C ARG A 142 25.91 10.07 4.76
N THR A 143 25.12 10.72 3.92
CA THR A 143 23.88 11.41 4.29
C THR A 143 22.88 11.24 3.18
N LEU A 144 21.60 11.09 3.54
CA LEU A 144 20.46 11.05 2.63
C LEU A 144 19.34 11.87 3.27
N ASN A 145 18.62 12.64 2.46
CA ASN A 145 17.36 13.19 2.92
C ASN A 145 16.26 12.13 2.82
N GLN A 146 15.10 12.37 3.44
CA GLN A 146 14.03 11.40 3.53
C GLN A 146 13.46 11.04 2.16
N ASP A 147 13.28 12.01 1.29
CA ASP A 147 12.70 11.82 -0.06
C ASP A 147 13.60 10.95 -0.92
N GLU A 148 14.89 11.29 -0.98
CA GLU A 148 15.91 10.51 -1.68
C GLU A 148 16.02 9.10 -1.12
N PHE A 149 15.93 8.96 0.20
CA PHE A 149 15.95 7.64 0.84
C PHE A 149 14.80 6.76 0.35
N PHE A 150 13.55 7.25 0.35
CA PHE A 150 12.41 6.45 -0.11
C PHE A 150 12.48 6.11 -1.59
N ASP A 151 12.97 7.01 -2.43
CA ASP A 151 13.16 6.76 -3.86
C ASP A 151 14.22 5.68 -4.10
N LEU A 152 15.35 5.73 -3.39
CA LEU A 152 16.41 4.72 -3.49
C LEU A 152 15.96 3.36 -2.93
N VAL A 153 15.27 3.35 -1.80
CA VAL A 153 14.74 2.11 -1.20
C VAL A 153 13.69 1.45 -2.10
N SER A 154 12.88 2.23 -2.80
CA SER A 154 11.94 1.73 -3.80
C SER A 154 12.67 0.97 -4.92
N LEU A 155 13.76 1.55 -5.45
CA LEU A 155 14.58 0.90 -6.47
C LEU A 155 15.28 -0.36 -5.94
N LEU A 156 15.80 -0.34 -4.70
CA LEU A 156 16.33 -1.54 -4.06
C LEU A 156 15.27 -2.64 -3.96
N ARG A 157 14.05 -2.30 -3.48
CA ARG A 157 12.94 -3.25 -3.39
C ARG A 157 12.55 -3.80 -4.75
N LEU A 158 12.57 -2.98 -5.79
CA LEU A 158 12.38 -3.40 -7.17
C LEU A 158 13.47 -4.38 -7.61
N GLY A 159 14.75 -4.09 -7.34
CA GLY A 159 15.88 -4.98 -7.60
C GLY A 159 15.72 -6.35 -6.93
N ILE A 160 15.27 -6.39 -5.68
CA ILE A 160 14.95 -7.65 -4.98
C ILE A 160 13.86 -8.42 -5.75
N SER A 161 12.81 -7.75 -6.19
CA SER A 161 11.70 -8.40 -6.92
C SER A 161 12.10 -8.97 -8.28
N LEU A 162 13.16 -8.46 -8.87
CA LEU A 162 13.72 -8.89 -10.16
C LEU A 162 14.87 -9.90 -10.02
N GLY A 163 15.30 -10.20 -8.79
CA GLY A 163 16.42 -11.09 -8.54
C GLY A 163 17.81 -10.44 -8.68
N GLU A 164 17.85 -9.10 -8.80
CA GLU A 164 19.09 -8.32 -8.98
C GLU A 164 19.80 -7.99 -7.65
N SER A 165 19.21 -8.36 -6.52
CA SER A 165 19.78 -8.11 -5.18
C SER A 165 19.63 -9.33 -4.29
N SER A 166 20.68 -9.61 -3.49
CA SER A 166 20.67 -10.66 -2.46
C SER A 166 19.96 -10.26 -1.16
N LYS A 167 19.53 -9.00 -1.04
CA LYS A 167 18.77 -8.51 0.10
C LYS A 167 17.35 -9.07 0.09
N THR A 168 16.70 -9.05 1.25
CA THR A 168 15.32 -9.52 1.42
C THR A 168 14.35 -8.36 1.61
N TYR A 169 13.05 -8.62 1.45
CA TYR A 169 12.03 -7.64 1.77
C TYR A 169 12.00 -7.26 3.26
N SER A 170 12.43 -8.19 4.15
CA SER A 170 12.57 -7.92 5.58
C SER A 170 13.65 -6.88 5.84
N ASP A 171 14.81 -7.00 5.18
CA ASP A 171 15.90 -6.03 5.30
C ASP A 171 15.44 -4.61 4.92
N VAL A 172 14.65 -4.51 3.86
CA VAL A 172 14.06 -3.23 3.43
C VAL A 172 13.06 -2.70 4.46
N GLY A 173 12.20 -3.56 4.98
CA GLY A 173 11.24 -3.20 6.03
C GLY A 173 11.92 -2.66 7.29
N GLU A 174 12.94 -3.34 7.78
CA GLU A 174 13.73 -2.89 8.93
C GLU A 174 14.43 -1.56 8.68
N LEU A 175 14.97 -1.36 7.48
CA LEU A 175 15.61 -0.11 7.10
C LEU A 175 14.61 1.06 7.10
N ILE A 176 13.43 0.87 6.54
CA ILE A 176 12.36 1.87 6.55
C ILE A 176 11.95 2.21 7.99
N GLN A 177 11.74 1.20 8.84
CA GLN A 177 11.38 1.43 10.25
C GLN A 177 12.45 2.21 11.01
N LYS A 178 13.74 1.90 10.78
CA LYS A 178 14.85 2.64 11.41
C LYS A 178 14.85 4.12 11.03
N VAL A 179 14.57 4.43 9.76
CA VAL A 179 14.54 5.82 9.28
C VAL A 179 13.30 6.56 9.80
N GLN A 180 12.14 5.91 9.81
CA GLN A 180 10.91 6.50 10.35
C GLN A 180 10.99 6.77 11.87
N ASN A 181 11.71 5.93 12.60
CA ASN A 181 11.90 6.09 14.04
C ASN A 181 13.12 6.96 14.40
N ALA A 182 13.93 7.34 13.42
CA ALA A 182 15.03 8.29 13.62
C ALA A 182 14.43 9.68 13.83
N THR A 183 14.26 10.07 15.08
CA THR A 183 13.93 11.44 15.44
C THR A 183 15.13 12.31 15.10
N ILE A 184 14.98 13.20 14.13
CA ILE A 184 15.95 14.25 13.83
C ILE A 184 15.73 15.40 14.80
#